data_1fd8d8a3285f8abfa71fae48fd27547d
#
_entry.id   1fd8d8a3285f8abfa71fae48fd27547d
#
_cell.length_a   1.000
_cell.length_b   1.000
_cell.length_c   1.000
_cell.angle_alpha   90.00
_cell.angle_beta   90.00
_cell.angle_gamma   90.00
#
_symmetry.space_group_name_H-M   'P 1'
#
loop_
_entity.id
_entity.type
_entity.pdbx_description
1 polymer ?
#
loop_
_entity_poly.entity_id
_entity_poly.type
_entity_poly.pdbx_seq_one_letter_code
_entity_poly.pdbx_strand_id
1 'polypeptide(L)'
;MKRVELIDISKSYDKQSNVISNINVTIEPGEFFVLVGPSGCGKSTMLRMIAGLEEITGGVLKIGEQEVNDLPPSKRDLSMVFQNYALYPHLSVEENIQFGLHVKKISKEERNNRTIEVAQMLGLSDYLKRKPRELSGGQRQRVALARAIVNQAPICLMDEPLSN
;
A
#
# COMPACT_ATOMS: atom_id res chain seq x y z
N MET A 1 -9.63 11.75 -0.87
CA MET A 1 -8.17 11.73 -0.94
C MET A 1 -7.63 12.64 0.15
N LYS A 2 -6.43 12.37 0.70
CA LYS A 2 -5.82 13.16 1.79
C LYS A 2 -4.43 13.61 1.36
N ARG A 3 -4.01 14.80 1.82
CA ARG A 3 -2.64 15.32 1.64
C ARG A 3 -1.67 14.52 2.51
N VAL A 4 -0.45 14.31 2.01
CA VAL A 4 0.65 13.70 2.77
C VAL A 4 1.79 14.72 2.85
N GLU A 5 2.25 15.04 4.07
CA GLU A 5 3.35 15.97 4.28
C GLU A 5 4.47 15.27 5.06
N LEU A 6 5.65 15.28 4.47
CA LEU A 6 6.90 14.88 5.09
C LEU A 6 7.66 16.15 5.45
N ILE A 7 7.95 16.37 6.72
CA ILE A 7 8.62 17.57 7.24
C ILE A 7 9.88 17.13 7.97
N ASP A 8 11.04 17.43 7.39
CA ASP A 8 12.37 17.07 7.88
C ASP A 8 12.54 15.58 8.21
N ILE A 9 11.86 14.70 7.46
CA ILE A 9 11.86 13.28 7.70
C ILE A 9 13.26 12.71 7.57
N SER A 10 13.68 11.97 8.59
CA SER A 10 14.97 11.29 8.66
C SER A 10 14.80 9.87 9.20
N LYS A 11 15.63 8.94 8.70
CA LYS A 11 15.73 7.56 9.14
C LYS A 11 17.18 7.14 9.34
N SER A 12 17.48 6.68 10.53
CA SER A 12 18.75 6.04 10.89
C SER A 12 18.47 4.68 11.55
N TYR A 13 19.30 3.68 11.25
CA TYR A 13 19.23 2.36 11.89
C TYR A 13 20.27 2.19 13.01
N ASP A 14 21.39 2.92 12.96
CA ASP A 14 22.56 2.69 13.82
C ASP A 14 23.10 3.94 14.53
N LYS A 15 22.37 5.05 14.52
CA LYS A 15 22.80 6.37 15.03
C LYS A 15 24.05 6.97 14.36
N GLN A 16 24.68 6.27 13.43
CA GLN A 16 25.92 6.71 12.76
C GLN A 16 25.67 7.10 11.30
N SER A 17 24.71 6.48 10.64
CA SER A 17 24.39 6.76 9.23
C SER A 17 22.89 6.93 9.02
N ASN A 18 22.51 7.99 8.31
CA ASN A 18 21.15 8.20 7.89
C ASN A 18 20.92 7.54 6.52
N VAL A 19 19.95 6.66 6.44
CA VAL A 19 19.45 6.10 5.17
C VAL A 19 18.61 7.14 4.45
N ILE A 20 17.91 7.98 5.20
CA ILE A 20 17.08 9.10 4.71
C ILE A 20 17.40 10.30 5.58
N SER A 21 17.62 11.48 4.98
CA SER A 21 17.97 12.70 5.70
C SER A 21 17.16 13.89 5.21
N ASN A 22 16.48 14.56 6.13
CA ASN A 22 15.83 15.86 5.96
C ASN A 22 14.94 15.94 4.71
N ILE A 23 14.09 14.95 4.48
CA ILE A 23 13.16 14.95 3.37
C ILE A 23 11.99 15.87 3.70
N ASN A 24 11.76 16.84 2.81
CA ASN A 24 10.64 17.75 2.84
C ASN A 24 9.86 17.59 1.54
N VAL A 25 8.65 17.04 1.63
CA VAL A 25 7.77 16.80 0.46
C VAL A 25 6.32 16.96 0.89
N THR A 26 5.55 17.62 0.05
CA THR A 26 4.09 17.69 0.16
C THR A 26 3.48 17.01 -1.08
N ILE A 27 2.59 16.08 -0.86
CA ILE A 27 1.84 15.35 -1.91
C ILE A 27 0.37 15.75 -1.76
N GLU A 28 -0.16 16.41 -2.79
CA GLU A 28 -1.52 16.93 -2.76
C GLU A 28 -2.58 15.83 -3.00
N PRO A 29 -3.83 16.03 -2.55
CA PRO A 29 -4.91 15.10 -2.81
C PRO A 29 -5.13 14.86 -4.31
N GLY A 30 -5.05 13.61 -4.75
CA GLY A 30 -5.22 13.21 -6.16
C GLY A 30 -3.95 13.25 -7.00
N GLU A 31 -2.84 13.67 -6.41
CA GLU A 31 -1.54 13.66 -7.10
C GLU A 31 -1.03 12.23 -7.28
N PHE A 32 -0.46 11.97 -8.47
CA PHE A 32 0.31 10.76 -8.75
C PHE A 32 1.80 11.06 -8.55
N PHE A 33 2.31 10.73 -7.36
CA PHE A 33 3.68 11.01 -6.97
C PHE A 33 4.59 9.80 -7.15
N VAL A 34 5.75 9.98 -7.77
CA VAL A 34 6.70 8.89 -8.08
C VAL A 34 8.04 9.14 -7.40
N LEU A 35 8.51 8.14 -6.64
CA LEU A 35 9.85 8.10 -6.07
C LEU A 35 10.83 7.45 -7.06
N VAL A 36 11.80 8.21 -7.55
CA VAL A 36 12.82 7.73 -8.48
C VAL A 36 14.20 7.75 -7.82
N GLY A 37 14.99 6.72 -8.06
CA GLY A 37 16.36 6.65 -7.54
C GLY A 37 16.93 5.24 -7.66
N PRO A 38 18.25 5.06 -7.46
CA PRO A 38 18.92 3.76 -7.53
C PRO A 38 18.40 2.77 -6.49
N SER A 39 18.68 1.49 -6.67
CA SER A 39 18.38 0.47 -5.66
C SER A 39 19.10 0.80 -4.34
N GLY A 40 18.40 0.62 -3.21
CA GLY A 40 18.95 0.88 -1.88
C GLY A 40 18.97 2.34 -1.42
N CYS A 41 18.47 3.30 -2.22
CA CYS A 41 18.45 4.73 -1.81
C CYS A 41 17.33 5.12 -0.85
N GLY A 42 16.58 4.16 -0.28
CA GLY A 42 15.57 4.42 0.74
C GLY A 42 14.12 4.56 0.26
N LYS A 43 13.80 4.32 -1.02
CA LYS A 43 12.42 4.43 -1.54
C LYS A 43 11.43 3.55 -0.78
N SER A 44 11.70 2.25 -0.67
CA SER A 44 10.86 1.31 0.07
C SER A 44 10.79 1.64 1.57
N THR A 45 11.90 2.12 2.15
CA THR A 45 11.91 2.60 3.55
C THR A 45 10.97 3.77 3.73
N MET A 46 10.98 4.75 2.82
CA MET A 46 10.08 5.90 2.86
C MET A 46 8.61 5.47 2.75
N LEU A 47 8.28 4.59 1.81
CA LEU A 47 6.92 4.04 1.68
C LEU A 47 6.48 3.31 2.95
N ARG A 48 7.38 2.52 3.56
CA ARG A 48 7.10 1.83 4.83
C ARG A 48 6.92 2.78 6.00
N MET A 49 7.68 3.87 6.08
CA MET A 49 7.48 4.92 7.09
C MET A 49 6.12 5.59 6.92
N ILE A 50 5.70 5.92 5.69
CA ILE A 50 4.36 6.47 5.43
C ILE A 50 3.28 5.46 5.82
N ALA A 51 3.50 4.17 5.55
CA ALA A 51 2.58 3.10 5.92
C ALA A 51 2.53 2.80 7.44
N GLY A 52 3.51 3.27 8.23
CA GLY A 52 3.66 2.94 9.64
C GLY A 52 4.23 1.54 9.91
N LEU A 53 4.89 0.96 8.90
CA LEU A 53 5.59 -0.32 8.97
C LEU A 53 7.06 -0.16 9.34
N GLU A 54 7.54 1.07 9.37
CA GLU A 54 8.90 1.45 9.75
C GLU A 54 8.84 2.74 10.58
N GLU A 55 9.61 2.82 11.64
CA GLU A 55 9.67 3.99 12.52
C GLU A 55 10.41 5.16 11.86
N ILE A 56 9.90 6.36 12.06
CA ILE A 56 10.55 7.62 11.71
C ILE A 56 11.46 8.00 12.85
N THR A 57 12.76 8.25 12.58
CA THR A 57 13.72 8.63 13.64
C THR A 57 13.86 10.14 13.82
N GLY A 58 13.39 10.94 12.88
CA GLY A 58 13.36 12.39 12.96
C GLY A 58 12.36 12.99 12.00
N GLY A 59 11.85 14.17 12.34
CA GLY A 59 10.83 14.87 11.54
C GLY A 59 9.40 14.48 11.85
N VAL A 60 8.46 15.03 11.10
CA VAL A 60 7.03 14.88 11.29
C VAL A 60 6.36 14.43 10.00
N LEU A 61 5.59 13.35 10.07
CA LEU A 61 4.72 12.88 8.99
C LEU A 61 3.27 13.22 9.31
N LYS A 62 2.61 13.91 8.37
CA LYS A 62 1.16 14.19 8.47
C LYS A 62 0.39 13.53 7.34
N ILE A 63 -0.82 13.07 7.66
CA ILE A 63 -1.83 12.61 6.70
C ILE A 63 -3.10 13.44 6.93
N GLY A 64 -3.41 14.33 5.99
CA GLY A 64 -4.36 15.41 6.21
C GLY A 64 -3.82 16.36 7.29
N GLU A 65 -4.64 16.68 8.27
CA GLU A 65 -4.26 17.56 9.40
C GLU A 65 -3.62 16.79 10.58
N GLN A 66 -3.56 15.45 10.50
CA GLN A 66 -3.13 14.60 11.61
C GLN A 66 -1.67 14.19 11.47
N GLU A 67 -0.89 14.40 12.54
CA GLU A 67 0.41 13.76 12.73
C GLU A 67 0.22 12.26 12.97
N VAL A 68 0.99 11.42 12.25
CA VAL A 68 0.80 9.98 12.24
C VAL A 68 2.05 9.20 12.63
N ASN A 69 3.10 9.85 13.11
CA ASN A 69 4.37 9.19 13.48
C ASN A 69 4.13 7.95 14.35
N ASP A 70 3.36 8.09 15.43
CA ASP A 70 3.08 7.04 16.42
C ASP A 70 1.83 6.20 16.11
N LEU A 71 1.16 6.47 14.99
CA LEU A 71 -0.02 5.70 14.62
C LEU A 71 0.35 4.38 13.94
N PRO A 72 -0.24 3.26 14.37
CA PRO A 72 -0.05 1.98 13.70
C PRO A 72 -0.67 1.99 12.29
N PRO A 73 -0.22 1.12 11.38
CA PRO A 73 -0.70 1.05 9.99
C PRO A 73 -2.23 1.02 9.86
N SER A 74 -2.90 0.28 10.74
CA SER A 74 -4.37 0.12 10.73
C SER A 74 -5.15 1.41 10.98
N LYS A 75 -4.51 2.46 11.50
CA LYS A 75 -5.13 3.75 11.80
C LYS A 75 -4.76 4.86 10.82
N ARG A 76 -3.90 4.59 9.85
CA ARG A 76 -3.46 5.59 8.84
C ARG A 76 -4.38 5.71 7.64
N ASP A 77 -5.39 4.84 7.52
CA ASP A 77 -6.39 4.84 6.44
C ASP A 77 -5.75 4.89 5.04
N LEU A 78 -4.87 3.95 4.76
CA LEU A 78 -4.19 3.79 3.48
C LEU A 78 -4.19 2.33 3.03
N SER A 79 -3.88 2.10 1.76
CA SER A 79 -3.59 0.77 1.22
C SER A 79 -2.16 0.72 0.68
N MET A 80 -1.57 -0.48 0.67
CA MET A 80 -0.21 -0.69 0.18
C MET A 80 -0.12 -1.94 -0.69
N VAL A 81 0.55 -1.79 -1.82
CA VAL A 81 0.98 -2.89 -2.69
C VAL A 81 2.46 -3.15 -2.44
N PHE A 82 2.79 -4.36 -2.01
CA PHE A 82 4.17 -4.77 -1.72
C PHE A 82 4.85 -5.35 -2.96
N GLN A 83 6.15 -5.22 -3.05
CA GLN A 83 6.98 -5.77 -4.12
C GLN A 83 6.81 -7.29 -4.30
N ASN A 84 6.63 -8.04 -3.22
CA ASN A 84 6.40 -9.49 -3.22
C ASN A 84 4.90 -9.87 -3.27
N TYR A 85 4.02 -8.91 -3.60
CA TYR A 85 2.56 -9.02 -3.67
C TYR A 85 1.87 -9.34 -2.34
N ALA A 86 2.50 -10.00 -1.38
CA ALA A 86 2.00 -10.38 -0.05
C ALA A 86 0.60 -11.03 -0.09
N LEU A 87 0.36 -11.92 -1.05
CA LEU A 87 -0.92 -12.64 -1.16
C LEU A 87 -1.01 -13.73 -0.09
N TYR A 88 -2.21 -13.96 0.42
CA TYR A 88 -2.51 -15.06 1.33
C TYR A 88 -2.60 -16.36 0.53
N PRO A 89 -1.64 -17.32 0.69
CA PRO A 89 -1.52 -18.47 -0.21
C PRO A 89 -2.66 -19.50 -0.05
N HIS A 90 -3.30 -19.51 1.10
CA HIS A 90 -4.42 -20.39 1.42
C HIS A 90 -5.79 -19.87 0.97
N LEU A 91 -5.89 -18.59 0.67
CA LEU A 91 -7.10 -17.93 0.20
C LEU A 91 -7.18 -17.91 -1.33
N SER A 92 -8.40 -17.97 -1.88
CA SER A 92 -8.66 -17.74 -3.30
C SER A 92 -8.38 -16.28 -3.69
N VAL A 93 -8.38 -15.97 -4.98
CA VAL A 93 -8.28 -14.58 -5.49
C VAL A 93 -9.40 -13.71 -4.93
N GLU A 94 -10.64 -14.20 -4.99
CA GLU A 94 -11.81 -13.50 -4.44
C GLU A 94 -11.64 -13.19 -2.94
N GLU A 95 -11.25 -14.20 -2.16
CA GLU A 95 -11.01 -14.05 -0.72
C GLU A 95 -9.84 -13.12 -0.41
N ASN A 96 -8.76 -13.18 -1.19
CA ASN A 96 -7.65 -12.23 -1.09
C ASN A 96 -8.13 -10.79 -1.28
N ILE A 97 -8.91 -10.52 -2.32
CA ILE A 97 -9.45 -9.19 -2.62
C ILE A 97 -10.37 -8.72 -1.49
N GLN A 98 -11.26 -9.58 -1.02
CA GLN A 98 -12.27 -9.25 0.01
C GLN A 98 -11.71 -9.12 1.43
N PHE A 99 -10.51 -9.61 1.70
CA PHE A 99 -10.00 -9.76 3.06
C PHE A 99 -10.05 -8.45 3.86
N GLY A 100 -9.55 -7.35 3.29
CA GLY A 100 -9.57 -6.03 3.96
C GLY A 100 -10.99 -5.52 4.24
N LEU A 101 -11.90 -5.74 3.30
CA LEU A 101 -13.31 -5.37 3.46
C LEU A 101 -14.01 -6.21 4.55
N HIS A 102 -13.63 -7.49 4.66
CA HIS A 102 -14.14 -8.37 5.72
C HIS A 102 -13.71 -7.89 7.11
N VAL A 103 -12.43 -7.54 7.26
CA VAL A 103 -11.90 -6.97 8.52
C VAL A 103 -12.62 -5.66 8.88
N LYS A 104 -12.94 -4.83 7.89
CA LYS A 104 -13.73 -3.59 8.06
C LYS A 104 -15.22 -3.84 8.30
N LYS A 105 -15.67 -5.11 8.38
CA LYS A 105 -17.07 -5.52 8.60
C LYS A 105 -18.05 -4.99 7.51
N ILE A 106 -17.57 -4.79 6.30
CA ILE A 106 -18.41 -4.44 5.15
C ILE A 106 -19.35 -5.63 4.86
N SER A 107 -20.60 -5.34 4.47
CA SER A 107 -21.60 -6.37 4.16
C SER A 107 -21.13 -7.33 3.06
N LYS A 108 -21.62 -8.57 3.07
CA LYS A 108 -21.24 -9.58 2.06
C LYS A 108 -21.64 -9.13 0.65
N GLU A 109 -22.79 -8.53 0.52
CA GLU A 109 -23.30 -8.01 -0.77
C GLU A 109 -22.37 -6.94 -1.34
N GLU A 110 -22.02 -5.94 -0.53
CA GLU A 110 -21.14 -4.84 -0.93
C GLU A 110 -19.72 -5.35 -1.26
N ARG A 111 -19.18 -6.29 -0.46
CA ARG A 111 -17.89 -6.92 -0.77
C ARG A 111 -17.89 -7.61 -2.12
N ASN A 112 -18.96 -8.38 -2.42
CA ASN A 112 -19.09 -9.08 -3.67
C ASN A 112 -19.15 -8.09 -4.85
N ASN A 113 -19.99 -7.04 -4.74
CA ASN A 113 -20.14 -6.04 -5.78
C ASN A 113 -18.82 -5.34 -6.10
N ARG A 114 -18.11 -4.85 -5.09
CA ARG A 114 -16.78 -4.21 -5.26
C ARG A 114 -15.75 -5.17 -5.83
N THR A 115 -15.78 -6.44 -5.41
CA THR A 115 -14.85 -7.47 -5.91
C THR A 115 -15.07 -7.75 -7.38
N ILE A 116 -16.32 -7.88 -7.83
CA ILE A 116 -16.67 -8.11 -9.23
C ILE A 116 -16.21 -6.92 -10.08
N GLU A 117 -16.50 -5.69 -9.65
CA GLU A 117 -16.10 -4.47 -10.34
C GLU A 117 -14.58 -4.39 -10.53
N VAL A 118 -13.82 -4.56 -9.46
CA VAL A 118 -12.35 -4.49 -9.51
C VAL A 118 -11.76 -5.68 -10.30
N ALA A 119 -12.36 -6.87 -10.20
CA ALA A 119 -11.91 -8.03 -10.96
C ALA A 119 -12.13 -7.84 -12.46
N GLN A 120 -13.24 -7.25 -12.88
CA GLN A 120 -13.51 -6.90 -14.29
C GLN A 120 -12.48 -5.87 -14.79
N MET A 121 -12.26 -4.79 -14.02
CA MET A 121 -11.30 -3.73 -14.35
C MET A 121 -9.89 -4.29 -14.60
N LEU A 122 -9.46 -5.29 -13.82
CA LEU A 122 -8.11 -5.84 -13.86
C LEU A 122 -8.00 -7.18 -14.64
N GLY A 123 -9.07 -7.61 -15.31
CA GLY A 123 -9.10 -8.87 -16.07
C GLY A 123 -8.85 -10.10 -15.21
N LEU A 124 -9.49 -10.15 -14.03
CA LEU A 124 -9.35 -11.22 -13.04
C LEU A 124 -10.63 -12.07 -12.89
N SER A 125 -11.71 -11.77 -13.62
CA SER A 125 -13.02 -12.42 -13.47
C SER A 125 -12.94 -13.95 -13.53
N ASP A 126 -12.17 -14.49 -14.49
CA ASP A 126 -12.02 -15.94 -14.69
C ASP A 126 -11.10 -16.62 -13.66
N TYR A 127 -10.43 -15.83 -12.81
CA TYR A 127 -9.46 -16.30 -11.84
C TYR A 127 -9.94 -16.25 -10.40
N LEU A 128 -11.13 -15.72 -10.12
CA LEU A 128 -11.64 -15.45 -8.77
C LEU A 128 -11.59 -16.67 -7.84
N LYS A 129 -11.79 -17.87 -8.36
CA LYS A 129 -11.79 -19.12 -7.58
C LYS A 129 -10.41 -19.77 -7.45
N ARG A 130 -9.40 -19.28 -8.18
CA ARG A 130 -8.03 -19.83 -8.13
C ARG A 130 -7.30 -19.38 -6.88
N LYS A 131 -6.28 -20.16 -6.50
CA LYS A 131 -5.32 -19.79 -5.45
C LYS A 131 -4.06 -19.15 -6.04
N PRO A 132 -3.28 -18.37 -5.26
CA PRO A 132 -2.08 -17.69 -5.74
C PRO A 132 -1.08 -18.59 -6.46
N ARG A 133 -0.93 -19.86 -6.05
CA ARG A 133 -0.04 -20.85 -6.68
C ARG A 133 -0.44 -21.19 -8.13
N GLU A 134 -1.70 -20.97 -8.49
CA GLU A 134 -2.26 -21.30 -9.81
C GLU A 134 -2.23 -20.09 -10.76
N LEU A 135 -1.58 -19.00 -10.35
CA LEU A 135 -1.48 -17.74 -11.08
C LEU A 135 -0.07 -17.47 -11.60
N SER A 136 0.02 -16.82 -12.76
CA SER A 136 1.28 -16.23 -13.23
C SER A 136 1.73 -15.06 -12.36
N GLY A 137 3.00 -14.61 -12.50
CA GLY A 137 3.52 -13.43 -11.80
C GLY A 137 2.64 -12.19 -12.02
N GLY A 138 2.32 -11.88 -13.27
CA GLY A 138 1.47 -10.74 -13.62
C GLY A 138 0.03 -10.87 -13.11
N GLN A 139 -0.52 -12.09 -13.00
CA GLN A 139 -1.84 -12.30 -12.39
C GLN A 139 -1.78 -12.05 -10.88
N ARG A 140 -0.75 -12.55 -10.18
CA ARG A 140 -0.54 -12.27 -8.75
C ARG A 140 -0.41 -10.77 -8.47
N GLN A 141 0.34 -10.07 -9.31
CA GLN A 141 0.48 -8.61 -9.24
C GLN A 141 -0.88 -7.90 -9.36
N ARG A 142 -1.69 -8.28 -10.34
CA ARG A 142 -3.05 -7.71 -10.50
C ARG A 142 -3.97 -8.02 -9.31
N VAL A 143 -3.84 -9.18 -8.68
CA VAL A 143 -4.58 -9.49 -7.44
C VAL A 143 -4.13 -8.57 -6.29
N ALA A 144 -2.83 -8.28 -6.15
CA ALA A 144 -2.34 -7.34 -5.15
C ALA A 144 -2.85 -5.91 -5.39
N LEU A 145 -2.90 -5.47 -6.65
CA LEU A 145 -3.53 -4.19 -7.02
C LEU A 145 -5.03 -4.19 -6.71
N ALA A 146 -5.75 -5.27 -7.03
CA ALA A 146 -7.18 -5.40 -6.71
C ALA A 146 -7.44 -5.26 -5.21
N ARG A 147 -6.61 -5.86 -4.35
CA ARG A 147 -6.69 -5.72 -2.89
C ARG A 147 -6.52 -4.27 -2.41
N ALA A 148 -5.66 -3.51 -3.06
CA ALA A 148 -5.45 -2.11 -2.71
C ALA A 148 -6.64 -1.24 -3.17
N ILE A 149 -7.10 -1.41 -4.40
CA ILE A 149 -8.17 -0.61 -5.02
C ILE A 149 -9.52 -0.85 -4.34
N VAL A 150 -9.87 -2.11 -4.05
CA VAL A 150 -11.17 -2.48 -3.49
C VAL A 150 -11.45 -1.83 -2.13
N ASN A 151 -10.39 -1.51 -1.39
CA ASN A 151 -10.48 -0.84 -0.09
C ASN A 151 -10.88 0.63 -0.18
N GLN A 152 -10.78 1.25 -1.37
CA GLN A 152 -11.09 2.66 -1.61
C GLN A 152 -10.42 3.61 -0.59
N ALA A 153 -9.21 3.25 -0.16
CA ALA A 153 -8.45 4.07 0.77
C ALA A 153 -8.05 5.41 0.12
N PRO A 154 -8.02 6.51 0.88
CA PRO A 154 -7.68 7.84 0.35
C PRO A 154 -6.25 7.95 -0.16
N ILE A 155 -5.36 7.04 0.25
CA ILE A 155 -3.96 6.95 -0.17
C ILE A 155 -3.64 5.52 -0.56
N CYS A 156 -2.99 5.33 -1.73
CA CYS A 156 -2.47 4.05 -2.18
C CYS A 156 -0.95 4.14 -2.37
N LEU A 157 -0.20 3.37 -1.60
CA LEU A 157 1.25 3.25 -1.70
C LEU A 157 1.61 2.04 -2.57
N MET A 158 2.58 2.19 -3.47
CA MET A 158 3.02 1.12 -4.37
C MET A 158 4.54 0.98 -4.31
N ASP A 159 5.03 -0.15 -3.80
CA ASP A 159 6.46 -0.47 -3.70
C ASP A 159 6.85 -1.35 -4.89
N GLU A 160 7.48 -0.76 -5.90
CA GLU A 160 7.92 -1.41 -7.16
C GLU A 160 6.84 -2.29 -7.83
N PRO A 161 5.63 -1.76 -8.11
CA PRO A 161 4.50 -2.58 -8.58
C PRO A 161 4.70 -3.19 -9.97
N LEU A 162 5.75 -2.80 -10.72
CA LEU A 162 6.00 -3.19 -12.11
C LEU A 162 7.36 -3.90 -12.31
N SER A 163 7.99 -4.39 -11.24
CA SER A 163 9.36 -4.93 -11.28
C SER A 163 9.50 -6.37 -11.83
N ASN A 164 8.44 -6.97 -12.42
CA ASN A 164 8.47 -8.32 -13.02
C ASN A 164 7.79 -8.36 -14.38
#